data_c3c1038aacaf54e5b2d21110850edce7
#
_entry.id   c3c1038aacaf54e5b2d21110850edce7
#
_cell.length_a   1.000
_cell.length_b   1.000
_cell.length_c   1.000
_cell.angle_alpha   90.00
_cell.angle_beta   90.00
_cell.angle_gamma   90.00
#
_symmetry.space_group_name_H-M   'P 1'
#
loop_
_entity.id
_entity.type
_entity.pdbx_description
1 polymer ?
#
loop_
_entity_poly.entity_id
_entity_poly.type
_entity_poly.pdbx_seq_one_letter_code
_entity_poly.pdbx_strand_id
1 'polypeptide(L)'
;MNTINSIEEIILNKDIRGISKLKNSLGDNFVSDAAERILINKGTVFISTGFYIVYAKSPETDGPPGSIALGNALKKLGYEVIYITDKWSIDILKGMTIDKIIEFPVENHENSKNYAKEILDKFKPSLSISIERASLMSDGTYRNWKNQDISEYNAKIDYIFQYASNTIGIGDGGNEIGMGNLSEEIKKAEGLPDNPAETKTDNLIISSCSNWGAFGLICAISEIKSINLLPKIKEVKNLIIKSVELGAVEGLSGEKKYAVDGRDLDDDSSCLIDLHNYLKDKSIL
;
A
#
# COMPACT_ATOMS: atom_id res chain seq x y z
N MET A 1 1.50 -23.82 19.76
CA MET A 1 1.19 -22.53 19.14
C MET A 1 2.53 -21.99 18.67
N ASN A 2 2.73 -21.82 17.35
CA ASN A 2 3.92 -21.12 16.87
C ASN A 2 3.82 -19.69 17.35
N THR A 3 4.76 -19.26 18.17
CA THR A 3 4.89 -17.86 18.56
C THR A 3 5.26 -17.08 17.31
N ILE A 4 4.38 -16.23 16.82
CA ILE A 4 4.67 -15.27 15.74
C ILE A 4 5.66 -14.27 16.33
N ASN A 5 6.89 -14.25 15.82
CA ASN A 5 8.00 -13.55 16.45
C ASN A 5 8.37 -12.23 15.77
N SER A 6 7.84 -11.92 14.59
CA SER A 6 8.15 -10.68 13.88
C SER A 6 6.92 -10.05 13.22
N ILE A 7 7.03 -8.75 12.92
CA ILE A 7 6.01 -8.00 12.19
C ILE A 7 5.81 -8.59 10.79
N GLU A 8 6.90 -8.99 10.14
CA GLU A 8 6.89 -9.59 8.81
C GLU A 8 6.09 -10.91 8.79
N GLU A 9 6.22 -11.74 9.83
CA GLU A 9 5.44 -12.97 9.95
C GLU A 9 3.96 -12.70 10.14
N ILE A 10 3.60 -11.65 10.88
CA ILE A 10 2.20 -11.26 11.09
C ILE A 10 1.58 -10.80 9.77
N ILE A 11 2.20 -9.87 9.06
CA ILE A 11 1.63 -9.31 7.82
C ILE A 11 1.66 -10.27 6.63
N LEU A 12 2.49 -11.31 6.68
CA LEU A 12 2.56 -12.37 5.66
C LEU A 12 1.73 -13.61 6.04
N ASN A 13 1.06 -13.62 7.20
CA ASN A 13 0.19 -14.70 7.59
C ASN A 13 -1.03 -14.80 6.65
N LYS A 14 -1.58 -16.01 6.48
CA LYS A 14 -2.74 -16.27 5.62
C LYS A 14 -2.55 -15.81 4.16
N ASP A 15 -1.34 -15.87 3.65
CA ASP A 15 -1.03 -15.58 2.25
C ASP A 15 -1.75 -16.55 1.31
N ILE A 16 -2.53 -16.02 0.38
CA ILE A 16 -3.29 -16.79 -0.61
C ILE A 16 -2.70 -16.68 -2.02
N ARG A 17 -1.78 -15.76 -2.26
CA ARG A 17 -1.17 -15.48 -3.58
C ARG A 17 0.22 -16.08 -3.73
N GLY A 18 0.89 -16.39 -2.62
CA GLY A 18 2.26 -16.93 -2.61
C GLY A 18 3.34 -15.87 -2.46
N ILE A 19 3.00 -14.62 -2.15
CA ILE A 19 3.96 -13.51 -1.98
C ILE A 19 4.91 -13.77 -0.80
N SER A 20 4.46 -14.49 0.23
CA SER A 20 5.26 -14.86 1.41
C SER A 20 6.51 -15.68 1.06
N LYS A 21 6.49 -16.41 -0.07
CA LYS A 21 7.66 -17.14 -0.59
C LYS A 21 8.85 -16.23 -0.89
N LEU A 22 8.60 -14.95 -1.11
CA LEU A 22 9.62 -13.95 -1.46
C LEU A 22 10.25 -13.27 -0.22
N LYS A 23 9.79 -13.59 1.01
CA LYS A 23 10.29 -12.99 2.26
C LYS A 23 11.82 -13.02 2.33
N ASN A 24 12.43 -14.16 2.03
CA ASN A 24 13.88 -14.34 2.12
C ASN A 24 14.68 -13.47 1.15
N SER A 25 14.07 -12.97 0.09
CA SER A 25 14.73 -12.08 -0.89
C SER A 25 14.83 -10.64 -0.42
N LEU A 26 14.04 -10.25 0.60
CA LEU A 26 14.06 -8.90 1.21
C LEU A 26 14.86 -8.84 2.52
N GLY A 27 15.21 -9.98 3.11
CA GLY A 27 15.78 -10.05 4.46
C GLY A 27 14.72 -10.02 5.57
N ASP A 28 15.17 -10.11 6.83
CA ASP A 28 14.26 -10.31 7.98
C ASP A 28 13.65 -9.02 8.55
N ASN A 29 14.15 -7.83 8.16
CA ASN A 29 13.81 -6.56 8.80
C ASN A 29 13.24 -5.52 7.81
N PHE A 30 12.68 -5.95 6.68
CA PHE A 30 12.26 -5.03 5.61
C PHE A 30 11.19 -4.02 6.05
N VAL A 31 10.37 -4.36 7.05
CA VAL A 31 9.38 -3.44 7.62
C VAL A 31 10.06 -2.40 8.53
N SER A 32 10.99 -2.83 9.37
CA SER A 32 11.75 -1.94 10.26
C SER A 32 12.65 -0.98 9.47
N ASP A 33 13.30 -1.45 8.41
CA ASP A 33 14.13 -0.62 7.52
C ASP A 33 13.29 0.49 6.86
N ALA A 34 12.07 0.16 6.45
CA ALA A 34 11.12 1.16 5.92
C ALA A 34 10.67 2.16 7.00
N ALA A 35 10.43 1.69 8.23
CA ALA A 35 10.07 2.55 9.35
C ALA A 35 11.21 3.52 9.73
N GLU A 36 12.45 3.06 9.75
CA GLU A 36 13.63 3.91 9.98
C GLU A 36 13.75 4.98 8.88
N ARG A 37 13.58 4.61 7.60
CA ARG A 37 13.57 5.58 6.49
C ARG A 37 12.54 6.68 6.72
N ILE A 38 11.34 6.34 7.16
CA ILE A 38 10.31 7.35 7.50
C ILE A 38 10.83 8.27 8.61
N LEU A 39 11.33 7.71 9.69
CA LEU A 39 11.67 8.47 10.89
C LEU A 39 12.84 9.44 10.70
N ILE A 40 13.77 9.17 9.80
CA ILE A 40 14.89 10.06 9.46
C ILE A 40 14.51 11.13 8.43
N ASN A 41 13.42 10.96 7.66
CA ASN A 41 13.00 11.87 6.60
C ASN A 41 11.73 12.63 6.99
N LYS A 42 11.87 13.62 7.88
CA LYS A 42 10.76 14.46 8.34
C LYS A 42 10.29 15.45 7.26
N GLY A 43 9.00 15.75 7.24
CA GLY A 43 8.41 16.75 6.34
C GLY A 43 7.09 16.32 5.72
N THR A 44 6.89 16.70 4.46
CA THR A 44 5.71 16.32 3.67
C THR A 44 5.87 14.90 3.15
N VAL A 45 4.84 14.08 3.31
CA VAL A 45 4.79 12.69 2.81
C VAL A 45 3.70 12.57 1.75
N PHE A 46 4.06 12.03 0.60
CA PHE A 46 3.10 11.59 -0.40
C PHE A 46 2.69 10.13 -0.11
N ILE A 47 1.39 9.87 -0.07
CA ILE A 47 0.85 8.50 0.02
C ILE A 47 -0.01 8.25 -1.21
N SER A 48 0.44 7.34 -2.07
CA SER A 48 -0.28 6.94 -3.28
C SER A 48 -1.03 5.64 -3.04
N THR A 49 -2.28 5.56 -3.50
CA THR A 49 -3.12 4.35 -3.38
C THR A 49 -4.21 4.32 -4.43
N GLY A 50 -4.88 3.17 -4.54
CA GLY A 50 -6.04 2.92 -5.37
C GLY A 50 -5.72 2.00 -6.55
N PHE A 51 -6.39 0.85 -6.55
CA PHE A 51 -6.34 -0.12 -7.65
C PHE A 51 -7.74 -0.30 -8.24
N TYR A 52 -7.85 -0.30 -9.57
CA TYR A 52 -9.14 -0.37 -10.27
C TYR A 52 -9.44 -1.78 -10.75
N ILE A 53 -10.56 -2.32 -10.32
CA ILE A 53 -11.05 -3.65 -10.72
C ILE A 53 -11.92 -3.50 -11.96
N VAL A 54 -11.35 -3.77 -13.12
CA VAL A 54 -11.96 -3.46 -14.45
C VAL A 54 -13.31 -4.15 -14.65
N TYR A 55 -13.42 -5.44 -14.30
CA TYR A 55 -14.67 -6.18 -14.50
C TYR A 55 -15.80 -5.69 -13.56
N ALA A 56 -15.45 -5.14 -12.39
CA ALA A 56 -16.42 -4.53 -11.48
C ALA A 56 -16.65 -3.04 -11.76
N LYS A 57 -15.80 -2.42 -12.59
CA LYS A 57 -15.81 -0.98 -12.91
C LYS A 57 -15.71 -0.10 -11.67
N SER A 58 -14.88 -0.49 -10.72
CA SER A 58 -14.78 0.18 -9.42
C SER A 58 -13.39 -0.02 -8.79
N PRO A 59 -12.90 0.93 -7.96
CA PRO A 59 -11.72 0.68 -7.14
C PRO A 59 -12.00 -0.36 -6.06
N GLU A 60 -10.94 -0.98 -5.54
CA GLU A 60 -11.03 -2.00 -4.52
C GLU A 60 -10.89 -1.49 -3.09
N THR A 61 -11.17 -2.39 -2.13
CA THR A 61 -11.09 -2.13 -0.69
C THR A 61 -9.69 -2.27 -0.11
N ASP A 62 -8.74 -2.89 -0.83
CA ASP A 62 -7.33 -2.90 -0.41
C ASP A 62 -6.62 -1.61 -0.82
N GLY A 63 -5.75 -1.12 0.02
CA GLY A 63 -4.96 0.10 -0.15
C GLY A 63 -5.53 1.32 0.56
N PRO A 64 -6.72 1.85 0.22
CA PRO A 64 -7.21 3.09 0.83
C PRO A 64 -7.34 3.05 2.36
N PRO A 65 -7.90 2.01 3.02
CA PRO A 65 -7.96 1.95 4.49
C PRO A 65 -6.58 1.97 5.15
N GLY A 66 -5.63 1.19 4.63
CA GLY A 66 -4.24 1.18 5.10
C GLY A 66 -3.55 2.53 4.92
N SER A 67 -3.80 3.18 3.78
CA SER A 67 -3.26 4.51 3.48
C SER A 67 -3.75 5.57 4.47
N ILE A 68 -5.04 5.58 4.77
CA ILE A 68 -5.62 6.50 5.75
C ILE A 68 -5.09 6.21 7.16
N ALA A 69 -4.98 4.94 7.55
CA ALA A 69 -4.42 4.56 8.85
C ALA A 69 -2.96 5.02 9.00
N LEU A 70 -2.13 4.77 7.98
CA LEU A 70 -0.72 5.22 7.98
C LEU A 70 -0.63 6.75 8.01
N GLY A 71 -1.40 7.45 7.18
CA GLY A 71 -1.42 8.91 7.18
C GLY A 71 -1.81 9.49 8.54
N ASN A 72 -2.79 8.90 9.22
CA ASN A 72 -3.19 9.33 10.56
C ASN A 72 -2.07 9.09 11.60
N ALA A 73 -1.34 7.98 11.52
CA ALA A 73 -0.19 7.70 12.38
C ALA A 73 0.94 8.71 12.14
N LEU A 74 1.24 9.01 10.87
CA LEU A 74 2.29 9.97 10.50
C LEU A 74 1.94 11.40 10.95
N LYS A 75 0.68 11.83 10.82
CA LYS A 75 0.21 13.14 11.33
C LYS A 75 0.40 13.27 12.85
N LYS A 76 0.14 12.22 13.63
CA LYS A 76 0.43 12.22 15.07
C LYS A 76 1.92 12.43 15.37
N LEU A 77 2.80 12.09 14.45
CA LEU A 77 4.24 12.31 14.53
C LEU A 77 4.70 13.64 13.92
N GLY A 78 3.77 14.49 13.47
CA GLY A 78 4.04 15.83 12.95
C GLY A 78 4.41 15.88 11.46
N TYR A 79 4.10 14.84 10.67
CA TYR A 79 4.23 14.89 9.22
C TYR A 79 3.05 15.62 8.58
N GLU A 80 3.30 16.31 7.47
CA GLU A 80 2.25 16.74 6.55
C GLU A 80 1.97 15.62 5.56
N VAL A 81 0.72 15.17 5.46
CA VAL A 81 0.32 14.07 4.56
C VAL A 81 -0.46 14.61 3.38
N ILE A 82 -0.06 14.22 2.17
CA ILE A 82 -0.76 14.50 0.93
C ILE A 82 -1.03 13.17 0.24
N TYR A 83 -2.30 12.84 0.01
CA TYR A 83 -2.66 11.64 -0.73
C TYR A 83 -2.60 11.89 -2.24
N ILE A 84 -2.21 10.88 -3.00
CA ILE A 84 -2.16 10.92 -4.46
C ILE A 84 -2.91 9.71 -5.00
N THR A 85 -3.84 9.96 -5.90
CA THR A 85 -4.59 8.92 -6.58
C THR A 85 -5.05 9.42 -7.94
N ASP A 86 -5.81 8.64 -8.67
CA ASP A 86 -6.42 9.06 -9.93
C ASP A 86 -7.94 9.26 -9.82
N LYS A 87 -8.53 9.68 -10.93
CA LYS A 87 -9.97 9.97 -11.03
C LYS A 87 -10.86 8.79 -10.61
N TRP A 88 -10.36 7.56 -10.64
CA TRP A 88 -11.15 6.37 -10.33
C TRP A 88 -11.29 6.14 -8.82
N SER A 89 -10.27 6.51 -8.05
CA SER A 89 -10.22 6.27 -6.60
C SER A 89 -10.38 7.55 -5.77
N ILE A 90 -10.39 8.73 -6.39
CA ILE A 90 -10.38 10.00 -5.67
C ILE A 90 -11.60 10.21 -4.78
N ASP A 91 -12.80 9.79 -5.22
CA ASP A 91 -14.02 9.99 -4.44
C ASP A 91 -14.07 9.07 -3.21
N ILE A 92 -13.43 7.89 -3.28
CA ILE A 92 -13.22 7.02 -2.11
C ILE A 92 -12.39 7.77 -1.07
N LEU A 93 -11.23 8.31 -1.46
CA LEU A 93 -10.36 9.04 -0.52
C LEU A 93 -11.02 10.31 0.02
N LYS A 94 -11.71 11.11 -0.81
CA LYS A 94 -12.45 12.31 -0.36
C LYS A 94 -13.51 12.00 0.69
N GLY A 95 -14.12 10.82 0.61
CA GLY A 95 -15.08 10.38 1.62
C GLY A 95 -14.46 9.85 2.92
N MET A 96 -13.15 9.51 2.90
CA MET A 96 -12.46 8.90 4.04
C MET A 96 -11.56 9.86 4.80
N THR A 97 -11.11 10.96 4.19
CA THR A 97 -10.24 11.96 4.82
C THR A 97 -10.57 13.38 4.39
N ILE A 98 -10.23 14.35 5.26
CA ILE A 98 -10.25 15.79 4.96
C ILE A 98 -8.88 16.34 4.53
N ASP A 99 -7.87 15.48 4.55
CA ASP A 99 -6.51 15.85 4.17
C ASP A 99 -6.44 16.17 2.67
N LYS A 100 -5.34 16.80 2.28
CA LYS A 100 -5.12 17.16 0.87
C LYS A 100 -4.99 15.91 0.01
N ILE A 101 -5.72 15.89 -1.10
CA ILE A 101 -5.65 14.85 -2.12
C ILE A 101 -5.29 15.53 -3.45
N ILE A 102 -4.30 14.98 -4.15
CA ILE A 102 -3.94 15.35 -5.52
C ILE A 102 -4.47 14.27 -6.45
N GLU A 103 -5.31 14.67 -7.39
CA GLU A 103 -5.71 13.83 -8.51
C GLU A 103 -4.58 13.85 -9.55
N PHE A 104 -3.92 12.71 -9.74
CA PHE A 104 -2.92 12.55 -10.79
C PHE A 104 -3.65 12.26 -12.11
N PRO A 105 -3.41 13.03 -13.19
CA PRO A 105 -4.15 12.87 -14.44
C PRO A 105 -3.83 11.55 -15.13
N VAL A 106 -4.86 10.96 -15.77
CA VAL A 106 -4.68 9.78 -16.62
C VAL A 106 -4.26 10.28 -18.02
N GLU A 107 -2.96 10.32 -18.26
CA GLU A 107 -2.34 10.91 -19.45
C GLU A 107 -1.31 9.96 -20.08
N ASN A 108 -0.76 10.34 -21.23
CA ASN A 108 0.36 9.62 -21.84
C ASN A 108 1.63 9.72 -20.95
N HIS A 109 2.66 8.95 -21.29
CA HIS A 109 3.89 8.86 -20.51
C HIS A 109 4.60 10.22 -20.36
N GLU A 110 4.69 11.01 -21.43
CA GLU A 110 5.40 12.29 -21.42
C GLU A 110 4.70 13.30 -20.50
N ASN A 111 3.39 13.47 -20.66
CA ASN A 111 2.60 14.37 -19.83
C ASN A 111 2.64 13.94 -18.35
N SER A 112 2.56 12.63 -18.09
CA SER A 112 2.66 12.09 -16.73
C SER A 112 4.01 12.33 -16.09
N LYS A 113 5.12 12.23 -16.85
CA LYS A 113 6.47 12.59 -16.38
C LYS A 113 6.57 14.06 -16.00
N ASN A 114 6.03 14.93 -16.86
CA ASN A 114 6.06 16.37 -16.61
C ASN A 114 5.23 16.72 -15.37
N TYR A 115 4.04 16.15 -15.24
CA TYR A 115 3.17 16.38 -14.07
C TYR A 115 3.81 15.86 -12.77
N ALA A 116 4.44 14.67 -12.79
CA ALA A 116 5.15 14.14 -11.64
C ALA A 116 6.25 15.11 -11.16
N LYS A 117 7.06 15.64 -12.09
CA LYS A 117 8.09 16.64 -11.76
C LYS A 117 7.49 17.92 -11.18
N GLU A 118 6.41 18.42 -11.79
CA GLU A 118 5.72 19.63 -11.31
C GLU A 118 5.27 19.49 -9.85
N ILE A 119 4.59 18.37 -9.51
CA ILE A 119 4.11 18.20 -8.14
C ILE A 119 5.24 17.91 -7.15
N LEU A 120 6.31 17.20 -7.56
CA LEU A 120 7.49 17.01 -6.73
C LEU A 120 8.20 18.35 -6.45
N ASP A 121 8.39 19.21 -7.44
CA ASP A 121 8.98 20.52 -7.27
C ASP A 121 8.13 21.45 -6.40
N LYS A 122 6.80 21.36 -6.55
CA LYS A 122 5.85 22.20 -5.81
C LYS A 122 5.76 21.84 -4.34
N PHE A 123 5.69 20.55 -4.03
CA PHE A 123 5.44 20.07 -2.67
C PHE A 123 6.69 19.58 -1.95
N LYS A 124 7.75 19.25 -2.68
CA LYS A 124 9.06 18.79 -2.17
C LYS A 124 8.92 17.74 -1.08
N PRO A 125 8.19 16.62 -1.38
CA PRO A 125 7.99 15.59 -0.37
C PRO A 125 9.34 15.04 0.10
N SER A 126 9.48 14.87 1.40
CA SER A 126 10.64 14.20 2.00
C SER A 126 10.60 12.68 1.81
N LEU A 127 9.39 12.14 1.51
CA LEU A 127 9.12 10.72 1.37
C LEU A 127 7.91 10.51 0.46
N SER A 128 7.93 9.43 -0.35
CA SER A 128 6.80 8.97 -1.15
C SER A 128 6.52 7.49 -0.86
N ILE A 129 5.29 7.16 -0.49
CA ILE A 129 4.84 5.81 -0.14
C ILE A 129 3.75 5.39 -1.11
N SER A 130 3.85 4.19 -1.67
CA SER A 130 2.80 3.56 -2.48
C SER A 130 2.18 2.40 -1.70
N ILE A 131 0.85 2.34 -1.65
CA ILE A 131 0.11 1.26 -1.00
C ILE A 131 -0.97 0.79 -1.98
N GLU A 132 -0.87 -0.45 -2.44
CA GLU A 132 -1.80 -1.05 -3.39
C GLU A 132 -2.07 -0.12 -4.58
N ARG A 133 -1.02 0.15 -5.33
CA ARG A 133 -1.11 0.94 -6.55
C ARG A 133 -0.45 0.21 -7.70
N ALA A 134 -1.21 -0.04 -8.77
CA ALA A 134 -0.69 -0.68 -9.97
C ALA A 134 0.56 0.04 -10.51
N SER A 135 1.52 -0.74 -11.00
CA SER A 135 2.79 -0.27 -11.52
C SER A 135 2.95 -0.51 -13.01
N LEU A 136 3.86 0.23 -13.63
CA LEU A 136 4.31 0.00 -14.99
C LEU A 136 5.00 -1.37 -15.11
N MET A 137 4.65 -2.08 -16.19
CA MET A 137 5.37 -3.26 -16.66
C MET A 137 6.50 -2.86 -17.62
N SER A 138 7.34 -3.82 -18.00
CA SER A 138 8.48 -3.59 -18.91
C SER A 138 8.11 -3.06 -20.29
N ASP A 139 6.89 -3.35 -20.76
CA ASP A 139 6.33 -2.84 -22.02
C ASP A 139 5.66 -1.46 -21.91
N GLY A 140 5.68 -0.85 -20.73
CA GLY A 140 5.06 0.45 -20.46
C GLY A 140 3.54 0.38 -20.24
N THR A 141 2.94 -0.81 -20.14
CA THR A 141 1.53 -1.01 -19.80
C THR A 141 1.33 -1.22 -18.30
N TYR A 142 0.08 -1.23 -17.86
CA TYR A 142 -0.34 -1.69 -16.54
C TYR A 142 -1.14 -2.95 -16.67
N ARG A 143 -0.92 -3.93 -15.81
CA ARG A 143 -1.63 -5.21 -15.86
C ARG A 143 -2.13 -5.62 -14.49
N ASN A 144 -3.30 -6.25 -14.47
CA ASN A 144 -3.78 -6.91 -13.27
C ASN A 144 -3.14 -8.32 -13.13
N TRP A 145 -3.41 -9.00 -12.01
CA TRP A 145 -2.88 -10.34 -11.73
C TRP A 145 -3.27 -11.41 -12.77
N LYS A 146 -4.31 -11.19 -13.59
CA LYS A 146 -4.71 -12.04 -14.73
C LYS A 146 -4.00 -11.65 -16.03
N ASN A 147 -2.98 -10.80 -15.97
CA ASN A 147 -2.25 -10.28 -17.13
C ASN A 147 -3.13 -9.47 -18.12
N GLN A 148 -4.30 -9.00 -17.69
CA GLN A 148 -5.16 -8.13 -18.48
C GLN A 148 -4.60 -6.71 -18.47
N ASP A 149 -4.55 -6.04 -19.63
CA ASP A 149 -4.17 -4.63 -19.74
C ASP A 149 -5.23 -3.75 -19.08
N ILE A 150 -4.78 -2.95 -18.10
CA ILE A 150 -5.59 -2.01 -17.34
C ILE A 150 -5.06 -0.57 -17.45
N SER A 151 -4.22 -0.29 -18.44
CA SER A 151 -3.53 1.01 -18.60
C SER A 151 -4.48 2.19 -18.70
N GLU A 152 -5.65 2.01 -19.32
CA GLU A 152 -6.68 3.04 -19.45
C GLU A 152 -7.25 3.49 -18.09
N TYR A 153 -7.17 2.61 -17.08
CA TYR A 153 -7.72 2.81 -15.74
C TYR A 153 -6.68 3.20 -14.71
N ASN A 154 -5.46 3.58 -15.14
CA ASN A 154 -4.37 3.93 -14.24
C ASN A 154 -3.66 5.22 -14.65
N ALA A 155 -3.60 6.17 -13.73
CA ALA A 155 -2.65 7.27 -13.85
C ALA A 155 -1.22 6.74 -13.59
N LYS A 156 -0.25 7.26 -14.33
CA LYS A 156 1.15 6.79 -14.30
C LYS A 156 1.92 7.41 -13.12
N ILE A 157 1.44 7.10 -11.92
CA ILE A 157 1.98 7.59 -10.63
C ILE A 157 3.41 7.09 -10.39
N ASP A 158 3.83 6.02 -11.05
CA ASP A 158 5.20 5.48 -11.04
C ASP A 158 6.26 6.57 -11.23
N TYR A 159 5.98 7.59 -12.04
CA TYR A 159 6.93 8.67 -12.29
C TYR A 159 7.24 9.52 -11.04
N ILE A 160 6.35 9.54 -10.05
CA ILE A 160 6.70 10.11 -8.73
C ILE A 160 7.82 9.29 -8.12
N PHE A 161 7.70 7.97 -8.10
CA PHE A 161 8.67 7.06 -7.49
C PHE A 161 9.99 6.97 -8.25
N GLN A 162 9.96 7.22 -9.56
CA GLN A 162 11.18 7.28 -10.38
C GLN A 162 11.98 8.57 -10.18
N TYR A 163 11.35 9.66 -9.76
CA TYR A 163 11.99 10.97 -9.60
C TYR A 163 12.14 11.41 -8.16
N ALA A 164 11.37 10.85 -7.22
CA ALA A 164 11.47 11.17 -5.81
C ALA A 164 12.67 10.48 -5.15
N SER A 165 13.15 11.06 -4.06
CA SER A 165 14.04 10.43 -3.11
C SER A 165 13.21 9.81 -1.97
N ASN A 166 13.75 8.78 -1.30
CA ASN A 166 13.12 8.14 -0.14
C ASN A 166 11.74 7.58 -0.47
N THR A 167 11.73 6.47 -1.18
CA THR A 167 10.50 5.82 -1.67
C THR A 167 10.25 4.50 -0.95
N ILE A 168 8.96 4.21 -0.67
CA ILE A 168 8.52 2.94 -0.09
C ILE A 168 7.37 2.41 -0.93
N GLY A 169 7.45 1.12 -1.32
CA GLY A 169 6.36 0.38 -1.93
C GLY A 169 5.76 -0.61 -0.95
N ILE A 170 4.44 -0.75 -0.96
CA ILE A 170 3.69 -1.78 -0.22
C ILE A 170 2.74 -2.45 -1.19
N GLY A 171 2.85 -3.77 -1.32
CA GLY A 171 2.03 -4.56 -2.24
C GLY A 171 1.91 -6.02 -1.80
N ASP A 172 1.08 -6.78 -2.51
CA ASP A 172 0.75 -8.17 -2.17
C ASP A 172 0.63 -9.12 -3.39
N GLY A 173 0.62 -8.56 -4.61
CA GLY A 173 0.34 -9.33 -5.83
C GLY A 173 1.47 -9.40 -6.86
N GLY A 174 2.49 -8.53 -6.76
CA GLY A 174 3.62 -8.51 -7.69
C GLY A 174 3.48 -7.55 -8.87
N ASN A 175 2.37 -6.83 -8.97
CA ASN A 175 2.07 -5.86 -10.01
C ASN A 175 1.92 -4.41 -9.48
N GLU A 176 2.31 -4.16 -8.25
CA GLU A 176 2.24 -2.86 -7.58
C GLU A 176 3.59 -2.13 -7.63
N ILE A 177 3.55 -0.80 -7.43
CA ILE A 177 4.75 0.05 -7.31
C ILE A 177 5.63 -0.43 -6.15
N GLY A 178 6.90 -0.68 -6.45
CA GLY A 178 7.89 -1.23 -5.54
C GLY A 178 8.23 -2.71 -5.84
N MET A 179 7.29 -3.47 -6.42
CA MET A 179 7.51 -4.88 -6.73
C MET A 179 8.60 -5.10 -7.80
N GLY A 180 9.00 -4.04 -8.50
CA GLY A 180 10.20 -4.06 -9.36
C GLY A 180 11.49 -4.43 -8.62
N ASN A 181 11.52 -4.29 -7.29
CA ASN A 181 12.65 -4.75 -6.46
C ASN A 181 12.82 -6.28 -6.49
N LEU A 182 11.74 -7.01 -6.73
CA LEU A 182 11.68 -8.48 -6.75
C LEU A 182 11.22 -9.04 -8.10
N SER A 183 11.31 -8.28 -9.18
CA SER A 183 10.77 -8.67 -10.49
C SER A 183 11.28 -10.04 -10.96
N GLU A 184 12.55 -10.35 -10.73
CA GLU A 184 13.15 -11.64 -11.13
C GLU A 184 12.71 -12.82 -10.25
N GLU A 185 12.43 -12.58 -8.98
CA GLU A 185 11.92 -13.55 -8.04
C GLU A 185 10.45 -13.83 -8.29
N ILE A 186 9.66 -12.78 -8.55
CA ILE A 186 8.23 -12.86 -8.87
C ILE A 186 8.02 -13.72 -10.12
N LYS A 187 8.78 -13.51 -11.20
CA LYS A 187 8.71 -14.32 -12.43
C LYS A 187 8.92 -15.82 -12.20
N LYS A 188 9.63 -16.20 -11.15
CA LYS A 188 9.94 -17.59 -10.81
C LYS A 188 8.98 -18.21 -9.81
N ALA A 189 8.18 -17.38 -9.14
CA ALA A 189 7.29 -17.81 -8.08
C ALA A 189 5.94 -18.26 -8.66
N GLU A 190 5.57 -19.51 -8.42
CA GLU A 190 4.27 -20.04 -8.81
C GLU A 190 3.14 -19.27 -8.09
N GLY A 191 2.15 -18.83 -8.86
CA GLY A 191 0.99 -18.07 -8.37
C GLY A 191 1.14 -16.56 -8.50
N LEU A 192 2.33 -16.04 -8.79
CA LEU A 192 2.58 -14.63 -9.03
C LEU A 192 2.63 -14.32 -10.55
N PRO A 193 2.55 -13.03 -10.96
CA PRO A 193 2.51 -12.66 -12.38
C PRO A 193 3.79 -13.03 -13.14
N ASP A 194 3.65 -13.57 -14.34
CA ASP A 194 4.78 -13.81 -15.27
C ASP A 194 5.41 -12.51 -15.76
N ASN A 195 4.63 -11.41 -15.79
CA ASN A 195 5.07 -10.07 -16.15
C ASN A 195 4.86 -9.12 -14.95
N PRO A 196 5.79 -9.10 -14.00
CA PRO A 196 5.67 -8.29 -12.80
C PRO A 196 5.93 -6.80 -13.04
N ALA A 197 5.70 -6.00 -12.01
CA ALA A 197 6.03 -4.59 -11.98
C ALA A 197 7.53 -4.32 -12.22
N GLU A 198 7.83 -3.18 -12.85
CA GLU A 198 9.20 -2.70 -13.10
C GLU A 198 9.60 -1.55 -12.15
N THR A 199 8.63 -0.79 -11.63
CA THR A 199 8.95 0.35 -10.77
C THR A 199 9.49 -0.12 -9.42
N LYS A 200 10.72 0.30 -9.14
CA LYS A 200 11.44 0.04 -7.88
C LYS A 200 11.22 1.15 -6.87
N THR A 201 11.44 0.81 -5.61
CA THR A 201 11.47 1.75 -4.48
C THR A 201 12.69 1.48 -3.60
N ASP A 202 13.06 2.43 -2.76
CA ASP A 202 14.21 2.24 -1.85
C ASP A 202 13.95 1.16 -0.79
N ASN A 203 12.72 1.06 -0.28
CA ASN A 203 12.26 -0.04 0.54
C ASN A 203 10.97 -0.63 -0.03
N LEU A 204 10.87 -1.95 0.02
CA LEU A 204 9.66 -2.69 -0.35
C LEU A 204 9.15 -3.46 0.85
N ILE A 205 7.85 -3.34 1.12
CA ILE A 205 7.12 -4.18 2.07
C ILE A 205 6.19 -5.08 1.26
N ILE A 206 6.34 -6.38 1.43
CA ILE A 206 5.39 -7.38 0.93
C ILE A 206 4.50 -7.86 2.07
N SER A 207 3.23 -8.10 1.78
CA SER A 207 2.24 -8.56 2.74
C SER A 207 1.18 -9.42 2.08
N SER A 208 0.38 -10.12 2.86
CA SER A 208 -0.73 -10.92 2.34
C SER A 208 -1.95 -10.09 1.92
N CYS A 209 -1.92 -8.80 2.22
CA CYS A 209 -2.87 -7.75 1.88
C CYS A 209 -2.15 -6.42 2.08
N SER A 210 -2.21 -5.48 1.15
CA SER A 210 -1.46 -4.22 1.26
C SER A 210 -1.88 -3.36 2.45
N ASN A 211 -3.15 -3.40 2.86
CA ASN A 211 -3.59 -2.79 4.12
C ASN A 211 -2.80 -3.33 5.32
N TRP A 212 -2.53 -4.65 5.37
CA TRP A 212 -1.75 -5.26 6.44
C TRP A 212 -0.28 -4.82 6.42
N GLY A 213 0.30 -4.65 5.23
CA GLY A 213 1.64 -4.08 5.08
C GLY A 213 1.73 -2.67 5.67
N ALA A 214 0.71 -1.83 5.45
CA ALA A 214 0.61 -0.51 6.05
C ALA A 214 0.48 -0.58 7.58
N PHE A 215 -0.31 -1.53 8.12
CA PHE A 215 -0.42 -1.72 9.58
C PHE A 215 0.90 -2.23 10.18
N GLY A 216 1.61 -3.14 9.50
CA GLY A 216 2.94 -3.58 9.89
C GLY A 216 3.93 -2.43 9.98
N LEU A 217 3.91 -1.53 8.98
CA LEU A 217 4.74 -0.32 8.99
C LEU A 217 4.42 0.60 10.17
N ILE A 218 3.13 0.82 10.48
CA ILE A 218 2.71 1.57 11.68
C ILE A 218 3.19 0.89 12.96
N CYS A 219 3.13 -0.44 13.02
CA CYS A 219 3.61 -1.22 14.16
C CYS A 219 5.12 -1.04 14.39
N ALA A 220 5.94 -1.14 13.32
CA ALA A 220 7.37 -0.92 13.40
C ALA A 220 7.73 0.51 13.84
N ILE A 221 7.03 1.51 13.30
CA ILE A 221 7.17 2.90 13.75
C ILE A 221 6.82 3.03 15.25
N SER A 222 5.74 2.35 15.68
CA SER A 222 5.30 2.35 17.08
C SER A 222 6.35 1.75 18.00
N GLU A 223 6.96 0.64 17.58
CA GLU A 223 8.03 -0.02 18.32
C GLU A 223 9.24 0.89 18.49
N ILE A 224 9.76 1.45 17.38
CA ILE A 224 10.93 2.35 17.43
C ILE A 224 10.65 3.60 18.28
N LYS A 225 9.43 4.12 18.23
CA LYS A 225 9.04 5.33 18.99
C LYS A 225 8.57 5.03 20.41
N SER A 226 8.38 3.76 20.77
CA SER A 226 7.78 3.33 22.04
C SER A 226 6.42 4.00 22.33
N ILE A 227 5.61 4.18 21.28
CA ILE A 227 4.28 4.80 21.32
C ILE A 227 3.35 3.99 20.42
N ASN A 228 2.24 3.49 20.93
CA ASN A 228 1.27 2.78 20.11
C ASN A 228 0.52 3.74 19.15
N LEU A 229 0.82 3.64 17.87
CA LEU A 229 0.24 4.43 16.79
C LEU A 229 -0.77 3.63 15.97
N LEU A 230 -0.93 2.32 16.22
CA LEU A 230 -1.86 1.48 15.49
C LEU A 230 -3.29 2.03 15.60
N PRO A 231 -4.07 1.95 14.51
CA PRO A 231 -5.49 2.28 14.56
C PRO A 231 -6.24 1.26 15.42
N LYS A 232 -7.36 1.66 15.99
CA LYS A 232 -8.26 0.71 16.64
C LYS A 232 -8.93 -0.19 15.59
N ILE A 233 -9.19 -1.44 15.93
CA ILE A 233 -9.85 -2.41 15.05
C ILE A 233 -11.17 -1.85 14.50
N LYS A 234 -11.99 -1.22 15.35
CA LYS A 234 -13.24 -0.59 14.93
C LYS A 234 -13.04 0.54 13.91
N GLU A 235 -11.94 1.29 14.02
CA GLU A 235 -11.63 2.37 13.08
C GLU A 235 -11.34 1.80 11.69
N VAL A 236 -10.53 0.73 11.60
CA VAL A 236 -10.23 0.07 10.32
C VAL A 236 -11.48 -0.57 9.71
N LYS A 237 -12.28 -1.29 10.51
CA LYS A 237 -13.58 -1.82 10.02
C LYS A 237 -14.46 -0.72 9.43
N ASN A 238 -14.54 0.43 10.11
CA ASN A 238 -15.31 1.56 9.61
C ASN A 238 -14.74 2.15 8.31
N LEU A 239 -13.41 2.17 8.13
CA LEU A 239 -12.78 2.60 6.88
C LEU A 239 -13.13 1.65 5.72
N ILE A 240 -13.09 0.33 5.95
CA ILE A 240 -13.48 -0.67 4.94
C ILE A 240 -14.96 -0.52 4.59
N ILE A 241 -15.86 -0.46 5.60
CA ILE A 241 -17.29 -0.24 5.39
C ILE A 241 -17.50 1.04 4.57
N LYS A 242 -16.86 2.13 4.96
CA LYS A 242 -16.98 3.42 4.30
C LYS A 242 -16.50 3.38 2.85
N SER A 243 -15.39 2.69 2.56
CA SER A 243 -14.92 2.55 1.17
C SER A 243 -15.95 1.84 0.29
N VAL A 244 -16.58 0.78 0.79
CA VAL A 244 -17.64 0.05 0.06
C VAL A 244 -18.89 0.91 -0.13
N GLU A 245 -19.31 1.66 0.89
CA GLU A 245 -20.43 2.61 0.79
C GLU A 245 -20.18 3.70 -0.26
N LEU A 246 -18.92 4.11 -0.44
CA LEU A 246 -18.48 5.07 -1.44
C LEU A 246 -18.29 4.45 -2.83
N GLY A 247 -18.44 3.14 -2.96
CA GLY A 247 -18.44 2.44 -4.24
C GLY A 247 -17.31 1.44 -4.43
N ALA A 248 -16.36 1.29 -3.51
CA ALA A 248 -15.32 0.27 -3.61
C ALA A 248 -15.90 -1.15 -3.58
N VAL A 249 -15.15 -2.09 -4.13
CA VAL A 249 -15.52 -3.51 -4.18
C VAL A 249 -14.43 -4.37 -3.54
N GLU A 250 -14.79 -5.55 -3.13
CA GLU A 250 -13.83 -6.56 -2.70
C GLU A 250 -13.02 -7.03 -3.93
N GLY A 251 -11.67 -7.02 -3.83
CA GLY A 251 -10.76 -7.13 -4.98
C GLY A 251 -10.87 -8.44 -5.75
N LEU A 252 -11.07 -9.58 -5.06
CA LEU A 252 -11.12 -10.90 -5.70
C LEU A 252 -12.46 -11.20 -6.38
N SER A 253 -13.58 -10.86 -5.74
CA SER A 253 -14.92 -11.12 -6.26
C SER A 253 -15.46 -9.98 -7.12
N GLY A 254 -15.00 -8.76 -6.91
CA GLY A 254 -15.57 -7.54 -7.52
C GLY A 254 -16.95 -7.19 -6.99
N GLU A 255 -17.36 -7.76 -5.87
CA GLU A 255 -18.67 -7.51 -5.26
C GLU A 255 -18.58 -6.42 -4.19
N LYS A 256 -19.71 -5.70 -3.99
CA LYS A 256 -19.85 -4.75 -2.88
C LYS A 256 -20.01 -5.51 -1.57
N LYS A 257 -18.89 -5.94 -1.00
CA LYS A 257 -18.82 -6.65 0.27
C LYS A 257 -17.93 -5.89 1.23
N TYR A 258 -18.27 -5.93 2.52
CA TYR A 258 -17.40 -5.43 3.59
C TYR A 258 -16.29 -6.46 3.87
N ALA A 259 -15.35 -6.54 2.94
CA ALA A 259 -14.28 -7.51 2.91
C ALA A 259 -13.07 -6.94 2.16
N VAL A 260 -11.90 -7.54 2.36
CA VAL A 260 -10.65 -7.22 1.66
C VAL A 260 -10.00 -8.52 1.24
N ASP A 261 -9.72 -8.73 -0.04
CA ASP A 261 -9.03 -9.90 -0.58
C ASP A 261 -9.59 -11.23 -0.07
N GLY A 262 -10.90 -11.39 -0.17
CA GLY A 262 -11.59 -12.61 0.26
C GLY A 262 -11.77 -12.77 1.77
N ARG A 263 -11.28 -11.83 2.59
CA ARG A 263 -11.38 -11.82 4.05
C ARG A 263 -12.53 -10.92 4.49
N ASP A 264 -13.45 -11.44 5.28
CA ASP A 264 -14.46 -10.59 5.92
C ASP A 264 -13.83 -9.67 6.98
N LEU A 265 -14.63 -8.77 7.57
CA LEU A 265 -14.12 -7.78 8.53
C LEU A 265 -13.48 -8.41 9.78
N ASP A 266 -13.89 -9.60 10.20
CA ASP A 266 -13.33 -10.25 11.38
C ASP A 266 -12.02 -10.96 11.02
N ASP A 267 -11.97 -11.62 9.87
CA ASP A 267 -10.77 -12.28 9.36
C ASP A 267 -9.69 -11.27 8.99
N ASP A 268 -10.06 -10.17 8.30
CA ASP A 268 -9.15 -9.06 7.99
C ASP A 268 -8.56 -8.43 9.26
N SER A 269 -9.38 -8.26 10.30
CA SER A 269 -8.93 -7.68 11.57
C SER A 269 -7.92 -8.53 12.33
N SER A 270 -7.76 -9.81 11.99
CA SER A 270 -6.84 -10.71 12.71
C SER A 270 -5.40 -10.21 12.69
N CYS A 271 -4.92 -9.69 11.56
CA CYS A 271 -3.58 -9.12 11.46
C CYS A 271 -3.39 -7.94 12.44
N LEU A 272 -4.33 -7.02 12.47
CA LEU A 272 -4.25 -5.86 13.36
C LEU A 272 -4.33 -6.26 14.85
N ILE A 273 -5.11 -7.30 15.19
CA ILE A 273 -5.15 -7.89 16.53
C ILE A 273 -3.77 -8.43 16.91
N ASP A 274 -3.14 -9.18 16.02
CA ASP A 274 -1.81 -9.77 16.26
C ASP A 274 -0.74 -8.68 16.40
N LEU A 275 -0.79 -7.62 15.60
CA LEU A 275 0.11 -6.46 15.73
C LEU A 275 -0.08 -5.70 17.06
N HIS A 276 -1.32 -5.56 17.55
CA HIS A 276 -1.58 -5.00 18.87
C HIS A 276 -1.02 -5.88 19.99
N ASN A 277 -1.17 -7.20 19.87
CA ASN A 277 -0.60 -8.16 20.82
C ASN A 277 0.93 -8.10 20.80
N TYR A 278 1.55 -8.02 19.63
CA TYR A 278 3.00 -7.85 19.47
C TYR A 278 3.52 -6.61 20.21
N LEU A 279 2.87 -5.45 20.07
CA LEU A 279 3.26 -4.23 20.81
C LEU A 279 3.05 -4.38 22.31
N LYS A 280 1.94 -5.01 22.72
CA LYS A 280 1.65 -5.26 24.13
C LYS A 280 2.71 -6.16 24.80
N ASP A 281 3.17 -7.19 24.11
CA ASP A 281 4.24 -8.08 24.61
C ASP A 281 5.56 -7.32 24.80
N LYS A 282 5.76 -6.24 24.06
CA LYS A 282 6.88 -5.29 24.19
C LYS A 282 6.61 -4.15 25.18
N SER A 283 5.48 -4.21 25.92
CA SER A 283 5.06 -3.16 26.88
C SER A 283 4.79 -1.79 26.23
N ILE A 284 4.40 -1.75 24.96
CA ILE A 284 3.99 -0.56 24.23
C ILE A 284 2.45 -0.54 24.16
N LEU A 285 1.81 0.38 24.92
CA LEU A 285 0.36 0.44 25.12
C LEU A 285 -0.27 1.64 24.39
#